data_3a674a31ac283daee5b5dc254d499f55
#
_entry.id   3a674a31ac283daee5b5dc254d499f55
#
_cell.length_a   1.000
_cell.length_b   1.000
_cell.length_c   1.000
_cell.angle_alpha   90.00
_cell.angle_beta   90.00
_cell.angle_gamma   90.00
#
_symmetry.space_group_name_H-M   'P 1'
#
loop_
_entity.id
_entity.type
_entity.pdbx_description
1 polymer ?
#
loop_
_entity_poly.entity_id
_entity_poly.type
_entity_poly.pdbx_seq_one_letter_code
_entity_poly.pdbx_strand_id
1 'polypeptide(L)'
;LIVVEGHTDSDNIPKSLRKIYPSNWELSSARASKVVNYLIDIGVNSGKLQASGYADRWPASLSWYDVRSGKVTDAIIAENNKTIDQKKSNRRIKIVFTNN
;
A
#
# COMPACT_ATOMS: atom_id res chain seq x y z
N LEU A 1 11.42 5.93 13.43
CA LEU A 1 10.96 5.96 12.05
C LEU A 1 9.47 5.68 11.97
N ILE A 2 8.76 6.45 11.18
CA ILE A 2 7.33 6.31 10.92
C ILE A 2 7.18 5.98 9.45
N VAL A 3 6.74 4.75 9.15
CA VAL A 3 6.56 4.30 7.76
C VAL A 3 5.07 4.36 7.42
N VAL A 4 4.73 5.09 6.37
CA VAL A 4 3.38 5.14 5.84
C VAL A 4 3.33 4.19 4.64
N GLU A 5 2.53 3.13 4.74
CA GLU A 5 2.39 2.11 3.71
C GLU A 5 1.08 2.32 2.94
N GLY A 6 1.19 2.34 1.61
CA GLY A 6 0.04 2.33 0.73
C GLY A 6 -0.17 0.95 0.12
N HIS A 7 -1.41 0.48 0.13
CA HIS A 7 -1.79 -0.83 -0.40
C HIS A 7 -3.02 -0.69 -1.30
N THR A 8 -3.08 -1.50 -2.35
CA THR A 8 -4.23 -1.54 -3.27
C THR A 8 -4.83 -2.95 -3.30
N ASP A 9 -6.03 -3.07 -3.87
CA ASP A 9 -6.51 -4.37 -4.32
C ASP A 9 -5.85 -4.73 -5.68
N SER A 10 -6.25 -5.86 -6.26
CA SER A 10 -5.69 -6.33 -7.52
C SER A 10 -6.40 -5.80 -8.76
N ASP A 11 -7.40 -4.95 -8.61
CA ASP A 11 -8.10 -4.37 -9.77
C ASP A 11 -7.17 -3.46 -10.57
N ASN A 12 -7.36 -3.46 -11.88
CA ASN A 12 -6.62 -2.56 -12.75
C ASN A 12 -7.02 -1.11 -12.50
N ILE A 13 -6.06 -0.22 -12.67
CA ILE A 13 -6.33 1.23 -12.62
C ILE A 13 -7.29 1.57 -13.77
N PRO A 14 -8.37 2.33 -13.52
CA PRO A 14 -9.25 2.81 -14.59
C PRO A 14 -8.48 3.58 -15.65
N LYS A 15 -8.88 3.44 -16.92
CA LYS A 15 -8.20 4.10 -18.06
C LYS A 15 -8.03 5.60 -17.85
N SER A 16 -9.03 6.26 -17.26
CA SER A 16 -8.99 7.70 -17.00
C SER A 16 -7.87 8.14 -16.06
N LEU A 17 -7.36 7.23 -15.23
CA LEU A 17 -6.31 7.53 -14.25
C LEU A 17 -4.94 6.98 -14.64
N ARG A 18 -4.83 6.18 -15.71
CA ARG A 18 -3.57 5.51 -16.08
C ARG A 18 -2.47 6.48 -16.51
N LYS A 19 -2.81 7.67 -16.96
CA LYS A 19 -1.81 8.70 -17.29
C LYS A 19 -1.13 9.24 -16.05
N ILE A 20 -1.85 9.27 -14.93
CA ILE A 20 -1.34 9.76 -13.64
C ILE A 20 -0.70 8.60 -12.87
N TYR A 21 -1.39 7.46 -12.84
CA TYR A 21 -0.96 6.25 -12.11
C TYR A 21 -0.92 5.07 -13.08
N PRO A 22 0.23 4.82 -13.74
CA PRO A 22 0.33 3.74 -14.73
C PRO A 22 0.05 2.35 -14.15
N SER A 23 0.33 2.13 -12.85
CA SER A 23 0.09 0.86 -12.18
C SER A 23 -0.28 1.07 -10.71
N ASN A 24 -0.60 -0.02 -10.03
CA ASN A 24 -0.89 0.01 -8.60
C ASN A 24 0.36 0.40 -7.78
N TRP A 25 1.56 0.22 -8.31
CA TRP A 25 2.79 0.69 -7.66
C TRP A 25 2.79 2.22 -7.50
N GLU A 26 2.55 2.95 -8.57
CA GLU A 26 2.49 4.41 -8.53
C GLU A 26 1.31 4.90 -7.69
N LEU A 27 0.16 4.24 -7.80
CA LEU A 27 -1.02 4.62 -7.04
C LEU A 27 -0.79 4.45 -5.53
N SER A 28 -0.28 3.30 -5.10
CA SER A 28 -0.03 3.05 -3.67
C SER A 28 1.02 3.99 -3.11
N SER A 29 2.08 4.25 -3.87
CA SER A 29 3.14 5.18 -3.47
C SER A 29 2.64 6.61 -3.36
N ALA A 30 1.80 7.05 -4.31
CA ALA A 30 1.22 8.38 -4.29
C ALA A 30 0.28 8.57 -3.08
N ARG A 31 -0.51 7.56 -2.76
CA ARG A 31 -1.41 7.61 -1.59
C ARG A 31 -0.62 7.69 -0.28
N ALA A 32 0.45 6.90 -0.15
CA ALA A 32 1.32 6.96 1.01
C ALA A 32 1.98 8.34 1.13
N SER A 33 2.47 8.89 0.02
CA SER A 33 3.09 10.21 -0.01
C SER A 33 2.13 11.31 0.39
N LYS A 34 0.85 11.21 0.01
CA LYS A 34 -0.19 12.17 0.41
C LYS A 34 -0.37 12.19 1.92
N VAL A 35 -0.37 11.04 2.55
CA VAL A 35 -0.47 10.93 4.01
C VAL A 35 0.77 11.49 4.68
N VAL A 36 1.97 11.22 4.14
CA VAL A 36 3.22 11.83 4.63
C VAL A 36 3.12 13.36 4.60
N ASN A 37 2.68 13.94 3.49
CA ASN A 37 2.53 15.38 3.39
C ASN A 37 1.54 15.94 4.41
N TYR A 38 0.44 15.24 4.64
CA TYR A 38 -0.53 15.62 5.67
C TYR A 38 0.09 15.61 7.06
N LEU A 39 0.87 14.57 7.38
CA LEU A 39 1.53 14.47 8.68
C LEU A 39 2.55 15.59 8.89
N ILE A 40 3.28 15.97 7.86
CA ILE A 40 4.21 17.11 7.91
C ILE A 40 3.43 18.40 8.20
N ASP A 41 2.31 18.59 7.51
CA ASP A 41 1.49 19.79 7.66
C ASP A 41 0.94 19.95 9.09
N ILE A 42 0.68 18.86 9.79
CA ILE A 42 0.21 18.90 11.19
C ILE A 42 1.34 18.84 12.21
N GLY A 43 2.61 18.93 11.76
CA GLY A 43 3.75 19.13 12.66
C GLY A 43 4.64 17.93 12.92
N VAL A 44 4.45 16.81 12.20
CA VAL A 44 5.35 15.66 12.34
C VAL A 44 6.68 15.97 11.66
N ASN A 45 7.79 15.64 12.32
CA ASN A 45 9.13 15.86 11.79
C ASN A 45 9.34 15.04 10.52
N SER A 46 9.59 15.71 9.39
CA SER A 46 9.78 15.07 8.09
C SER A 46 10.94 14.07 8.06
N GLY A 47 11.97 14.29 8.88
CA GLY A 47 13.13 13.40 8.97
C GLY A 47 12.80 12.03 9.59
N LYS A 48 11.62 11.87 10.18
CA LYS A 48 11.17 10.60 10.77
C LYS A 48 10.20 9.84 9.88
N LEU A 49 9.84 10.40 8.72
CA LEU A 49 8.79 9.86 7.86
C LEU A 49 9.37 9.15 6.64
N GLN A 50 8.71 8.06 6.26
CA GLN A 50 9.01 7.31 5.04
C GLN A 50 7.69 6.89 4.39
N ALA A 51 7.58 7.08 3.08
CA ALA A 51 6.46 6.59 2.29
C ALA A 51 6.86 5.29 1.58
N SER A 52 5.98 4.29 1.61
CA SER A 52 6.20 3.00 0.95
C SER A 52 4.95 2.57 0.21
N GLY A 53 5.10 2.20 -1.07
CA GLY A 53 4.01 1.65 -1.87
C GLY A 53 4.22 0.17 -2.12
N TYR A 54 3.21 -0.65 -1.85
CA TYR A 54 3.28 -2.10 -2.02
C TYR A 54 2.39 -2.62 -3.16
N ALA A 55 1.68 -1.73 -3.86
CA ALA A 55 0.71 -2.14 -4.90
C ALA A 55 -0.29 -3.14 -4.30
N ASP A 56 -0.58 -4.23 -5.03
CA ASP A 56 -1.46 -5.30 -4.57
C ASP A 56 -0.69 -6.48 -3.96
N ARG A 57 0.63 -6.32 -3.74
CA ARG A 57 1.51 -7.44 -3.37
C ARG A 57 1.45 -7.83 -1.90
N TRP A 58 0.70 -7.11 -1.09
CA TRP A 58 0.53 -7.43 0.33
C TRP A 58 -0.95 -7.40 0.73
N PRO A 59 -1.70 -8.47 0.43
CA PRO A 59 -3.08 -8.59 0.92
C PRO A 59 -3.18 -8.47 2.43
N ALA A 60 -4.25 -7.86 2.92
CA ALA A 60 -4.42 -7.57 4.34
C ALA A 60 -4.38 -8.81 5.24
N SER A 61 -4.75 -9.98 4.69
CA SER A 61 -4.75 -11.25 5.43
C SER A 61 -3.37 -11.87 5.62
N LEU A 62 -2.34 -11.37 4.90
CA LEU A 62 -1.00 -11.95 4.94
C LEU A 62 -0.09 -11.19 5.90
N SER A 63 0.80 -11.93 6.59
CA SER A 63 1.79 -11.34 7.48
C SER A 63 2.98 -10.78 6.72
N TRP A 64 3.76 -9.93 7.39
CA TRP A 64 5.03 -9.46 6.87
C TRP A 64 5.95 -10.62 6.46
N TYR A 65 5.98 -11.68 7.29
CA TYR A 65 6.79 -12.85 7.02
C TYR A 65 6.36 -13.55 5.72
N ASP A 66 5.06 -13.73 5.52
CA ASP A 66 4.54 -14.36 4.30
C ASP A 66 4.98 -13.60 3.05
N VAL A 67 4.90 -12.28 3.11
CA VAL A 67 5.25 -11.41 1.98
C VAL A 67 6.75 -11.43 1.70
N ARG A 68 7.58 -11.34 2.73
CA ARG A 68 9.03 -11.27 2.59
C ARG A 68 9.69 -12.62 2.30
N SER A 69 9.02 -13.72 2.59
CA SER A 69 9.55 -15.06 2.33
C SER A 69 9.49 -15.47 0.85
N GLY A 70 8.92 -14.63 -0.01
CA GLY A 70 8.78 -14.93 -1.43
C GLY A 70 7.67 -15.92 -1.77
N LYS A 71 6.78 -16.20 -0.82
CA LYS A 71 5.67 -17.15 -1.01
C LYS A 71 4.44 -16.54 -1.68
N VAL A 72 4.40 -15.21 -1.82
CA VAL A 72 3.25 -14.53 -2.42
C VAL A 72 3.34 -14.63 -3.93
N THR A 73 2.41 -15.39 -4.52
CA THR A 73 2.29 -15.59 -5.96
C THR A 73 1.09 -14.85 -6.50
N ASP A 74 0.99 -14.71 -7.81
CA ASP A 74 -0.18 -14.12 -8.45
C ASP A 74 -1.47 -14.88 -8.11
N ALA A 75 -1.39 -16.22 -7.96
CA ALA A 75 -2.52 -17.03 -7.54
C ALA A 75 -2.99 -16.67 -6.11
N ILE A 76 -2.06 -16.46 -5.19
CA ILE A 76 -2.38 -16.05 -3.81
C ILE A 76 -2.98 -14.64 -3.81
N ILE A 77 -2.46 -13.73 -4.61
CA ILE A 77 -3.02 -12.38 -4.75
C ILE A 77 -4.47 -12.47 -5.24
N ALA A 78 -4.73 -13.24 -6.29
CA ALA A 78 -6.08 -13.42 -6.84
C ALA A 78 -7.03 -14.03 -5.81
N GLU A 79 -6.57 -15.03 -5.05
CA GLU A 79 -7.35 -15.68 -4.01
C GLU A 79 -7.78 -14.72 -2.90
N ASN A 80 -6.95 -13.74 -2.59
CA ASN A 80 -7.20 -12.74 -1.55
C ASN A 80 -7.91 -11.49 -2.08
N ASN A 81 -8.35 -11.49 -3.33
CA ASN A 81 -9.08 -10.38 -3.98
C ASN A 81 -10.34 -10.88 -4.68
N LYS A 82 -10.94 -11.98 -4.21
CA LYS A 82 -12.15 -12.56 -4.81
C LYS A 82 -13.42 -11.83 -4.41
N THR A 83 -13.52 -11.38 -3.18
CA THR A 83 -14.74 -10.77 -2.65
C THR A 83 -14.59 -9.25 -2.57
N ILE A 84 -15.72 -8.55 -2.55
CA ILE A 84 -15.76 -7.10 -2.33
C ILE A 84 -15.11 -6.75 -0.99
N ASP A 85 -15.38 -7.54 0.05
CA ASP A 85 -14.82 -7.30 1.38
C ASP A 85 -13.30 -7.47 1.41
N GLN A 86 -12.77 -8.49 0.73
CA GLN A 86 -11.33 -8.67 0.60
C GLN A 86 -10.67 -7.48 -0.09
N LYS A 87 -11.23 -7.06 -1.24
CA LYS A 87 -10.71 -5.90 -1.98
C LYS A 87 -10.74 -4.64 -1.13
N LYS A 88 -11.82 -4.42 -0.41
CA LYS A 88 -11.98 -3.26 0.48
C LYS A 88 -10.92 -3.26 1.60
N SER A 89 -10.66 -4.41 2.20
CA SER A 89 -9.63 -4.55 3.23
C SER A 89 -8.23 -4.33 2.68
N ASN A 90 -7.99 -4.72 1.42
CA ASN A 90 -6.68 -4.55 0.77
C ASN A 90 -6.39 -3.08 0.42
N ARG A 91 -7.41 -2.29 0.08
CA ARG A 91 -7.27 -0.86 -0.19
C ARG A 91 -7.12 -0.09 1.13
N ARG A 92 -5.88 0.05 1.60
CA ARG A 92 -5.62 0.64 2.91
C ARG A 92 -4.33 1.45 2.95
N ILE A 93 -4.28 2.33 3.92
CA ILE A 93 -3.05 2.98 4.38
C ILE A 93 -2.77 2.41 5.77
N LYS A 94 -1.52 2.06 6.00
CA LYS A 94 -1.06 1.57 7.31
C LYS A 94 0.09 2.44 7.79
N ILE A 95 0.04 2.87 9.03
CA ILE A 95 1.13 3.65 9.63
C ILE A 95 1.85 2.74 10.62
N VAL A 96 3.15 2.54 10.39
CA VAL A 96 3.98 1.63 11.18
C VAL A 96 5.05 2.43 11.89
N PHE A 97 5.13 2.26 13.21
CA PHE A 97 6.18 2.87 14.02
C PHE A 97 7.29 1.85 14.22
N THR A 98 8.52 2.25 13.95
CA THR A 98 9.69 1.40 14.16
C THR A 98 10.64 2.06 15.15
N ASN A 99 11.50 1.25 15.80
CA ASN A 99 12.46 1.73 16.78
C ASN A 99 13.79 2.22 16.17
N ASN A 100 13.83 2.37 14.88
CA ASN A 100 15.05 2.82 14.19
C ASN A 100 15.12 4.33 14.06
#